data_76bd67bf9923cc224a517fc2fc027e03
#
_entry.id   76bd67bf9923cc224a517fc2fc027e03
#
_cell.length_a   1.000
_cell.length_b   1.000
_cell.length_c   1.000
_cell.angle_alpha   90.00
_cell.angle_beta   90.00
_cell.angle_gamma   90.00
#
_symmetry.space_group_name_H-M   'P 1'
#
loop_
_entity.id
_entity.type
_entity.pdbx_description
1 polymer ?
#
loop_
_entity_poly.entity_id
_entity_poly.type
_entity_poly.pdbx_seq_one_letter_code
_entity_poly.pdbx_strand_id
1 'polypeptide(L)'
;DGLRDASTSRGLGDVYKRQVYDEYNKERTFPVTGELPLTIYVDKKEIVTLMTLGHYPEALVIGYLRNQGIINNIDQLKSVHVDWSVNAAAVTTHGLDLSKVDNKLKHKVVTSGCGQGTTFSGVMDDLKDKKMMRKTIKQSTIYHLLKLLHDKNEIYRKSGAVHGCALCDDNKILDFVEDVGRHNAVDAIAGHMWLDNMEGEGKIFYTTGRLTSEMVIKVAQMNISTLLSRSGITEMGLNCLLYTS
;
A
#
# COMPACT_ATOMS: atom_id res chain seq x y z
N ASP A 1 14.68 31.68 20.26
CA ASP A 1 15.84 31.75 19.34
C ASP A 1 16.47 30.39 19.19
N GLY A 2 16.49 29.85 17.99
CA GLY A 2 17.38 28.75 17.65
C GLY A 2 16.77 27.51 17.05
N LEU A 3 15.77 27.59 16.18
CA LEU A 3 15.52 26.57 15.19
C LEU A 3 16.48 26.78 14.01
N ARG A 4 17.74 26.36 14.14
CA ARG A 4 18.63 26.24 13.00
C ARG A 4 18.36 24.89 12.34
N ASP A 5 17.70 24.94 11.19
CA ASP A 5 17.61 23.88 10.22
C ASP A 5 19.00 23.36 9.86
N ALA A 6 19.34 22.18 10.36
CA ALA A 6 20.37 21.38 9.72
C ALA A 6 19.70 20.72 8.51
N SER A 7 19.76 21.39 7.36
CA SER A 7 19.42 20.80 6.06
C SER A 7 20.51 19.80 5.66
N THR A 8 20.51 18.65 6.32
CA THR A 8 21.15 17.46 5.81
C THR A 8 20.12 16.80 4.86
N SER A 9 20.57 16.45 3.66
CA SER A 9 19.80 15.71 2.65
C SER A 9 18.85 14.72 3.30
N ARG A 10 17.55 15.01 3.21
CA ARG A 10 16.51 14.11 3.73
C ARG A 10 16.57 12.85 2.88
N GLY A 11 17.15 11.77 3.42
CA GLY A 11 17.02 10.44 2.85
C GLY A 11 15.54 10.09 2.82
N LEU A 12 15.03 9.71 1.65
CA LEU A 12 13.67 9.22 1.46
C LEU A 12 13.48 7.99 2.36
N GLY A 13 12.46 7.97 3.21
CA GLY A 13 12.13 6.82 4.04
C GLY A 13 12.86 6.69 5.38
N ASP A 14 13.53 7.74 5.84
CA ASP A 14 14.34 7.66 7.06
C ASP A 14 13.52 7.71 8.36
N VAL A 15 13.97 6.93 9.34
CA VAL A 15 13.57 7.07 10.74
C VAL A 15 14.45 8.15 11.37
N TYR A 16 13.85 9.27 11.69
CA TYR A 16 14.54 10.38 12.35
C TYR A 16 14.66 10.12 13.83
N LYS A 17 15.80 10.51 14.40
CA LYS A 17 15.99 10.52 15.85
C LYS A 17 15.63 11.91 16.40
N ARG A 18 14.66 11.96 17.32
CA ARG A 18 14.29 13.19 18.03
C ARG A 18 14.64 13.06 19.50
N GLN A 19 15.17 14.14 20.07
CA GLN A 19 15.39 14.24 21.50
C GLN A 19 14.07 14.55 22.20
N VAL A 20 13.77 13.77 23.23
CA VAL A 20 12.62 13.95 24.11
C VAL A 20 13.10 13.89 25.56
N TYR A 21 12.37 14.47 26.48
CA TYR A 21 12.67 14.42 27.89
C TYR A 21 11.65 13.56 28.61
N ASP A 22 12.11 12.67 29.48
CA ASP A 22 11.23 11.89 30.35
C ASP A 22 10.76 12.73 31.57
N GLU A 23 9.94 12.12 32.43
CA GLU A 23 9.39 12.74 33.66
C GLU A 23 10.46 13.21 34.67
N TYR A 24 11.68 12.68 34.54
CA TYR A 24 12.84 13.07 35.36
C TYR A 24 13.74 14.10 34.66
N ASN A 25 13.25 14.70 33.57
CA ASN A 25 13.99 15.65 32.74
C ASN A 25 15.30 15.07 32.15
N LYS A 26 15.33 13.73 31.96
CA LYS A 26 16.45 13.03 31.35
C LYS A 26 16.22 12.95 29.85
N GLU A 27 17.23 13.35 29.10
CA GLU A 27 17.21 13.28 27.65
C GLU A 27 17.15 11.82 27.15
N ARG A 28 16.25 11.56 26.23
CA ARG A 28 16.10 10.28 25.51
C ARG A 28 15.98 10.53 24.04
N THR A 29 16.40 9.56 23.23
CA THR A 29 16.26 9.60 21.79
C THR A 29 15.06 8.74 21.38
N PHE A 30 14.12 9.33 20.65
CA PHE A 30 12.93 8.66 20.16
C PHE A 30 12.95 8.57 18.62
N PRO A 31 12.71 7.38 18.03
CA PRO A 31 12.61 7.21 16.58
C PRO A 31 11.28 7.74 16.06
N VAL A 32 11.30 8.62 15.07
CA VAL A 32 10.12 9.21 14.41
C VAL A 32 10.20 8.91 12.92
N THR A 33 9.13 8.41 12.37
CA THR A 33 9.03 8.13 10.93
C THR A 33 8.62 9.39 10.17
N GLY A 34 9.30 9.67 9.06
CA GLY A 34 8.92 10.76 8.15
C GLY A 34 7.70 10.40 7.31
N GLU A 35 6.95 11.43 6.91
CA GLU A 35 5.88 11.34 5.93
C GLU A 35 6.11 12.36 4.84
N LEU A 36 6.00 11.95 3.58
CA LEU A 36 6.16 12.78 2.41
C LEU A 36 4.87 12.78 1.59
N PRO A 37 4.35 13.96 1.21
CA PRO A 37 3.24 14.01 0.27
C PRO A 37 3.73 13.64 -1.14
N LEU A 38 2.94 12.84 -1.85
CA LEU A 38 3.14 12.51 -3.25
C LEU A 38 1.84 12.75 -4.01
N THR A 39 1.78 13.81 -4.80
CA THR A 39 0.61 14.13 -5.62
C THR A 39 0.69 13.44 -6.97
N ILE A 40 -0.29 12.63 -7.30
CA ILE A 40 -0.36 11.88 -8.56
C ILE A 40 -1.14 12.67 -9.60
N TYR A 41 -0.52 12.93 -10.74
CA TYR A 41 -1.12 13.51 -11.92
C TYR A 41 -1.17 12.50 -13.06
N VAL A 42 -2.33 12.29 -13.68
CA VAL A 42 -2.51 11.44 -14.87
C VAL A 42 -2.93 12.34 -16.03
N ASP A 43 -2.15 12.37 -17.10
CA ASP A 43 -2.35 13.22 -18.29
C ASP A 43 -2.69 14.67 -17.90
N LYS A 44 -1.89 15.24 -16.98
CA LYS A 44 -2.00 16.60 -16.41
C LYS A 44 -3.16 16.82 -15.43
N LYS A 45 -3.98 15.80 -15.14
CA LYS A 45 -5.06 15.89 -14.20
C LYS A 45 -4.62 15.37 -12.83
N GLU A 46 -4.83 16.17 -11.78
CA GLU A 46 -4.61 15.77 -10.41
C GLU A 46 -5.61 14.69 -9.99
N ILE A 47 -5.12 13.59 -9.45
CA ILE A 47 -5.91 12.45 -9.01
C ILE A 47 -6.01 12.42 -7.49
N VAL A 48 -4.86 12.46 -6.80
CA VAL A 48 -4.77 12.31 -5.34
C VAL A 48 -3.40 12.73 -4.83
N THR A 49 -3.34 13.10 -3.54
CA THR A 49 -2.09 13.20 -2.78
C THR A 49 -2.03 12.08 -1.75
N LEU A 50 -0.96 11.28 -1.78
CA LEU A 50 -0.68 10.20 -0.85
C LEU A 50 0.37 10.66 0.16
N MET A 51 0.15 10.39 1.46
CA MET A 51 1.20 10.51 2.47
C MET A 51 1.94 9.18 2.53
N THR A 52 3.23 9.16 2.22
CA THR A 52 4.05 7.94 2.07
C THR A 52 5.41 8.10 2.72
N LEU A 53 6.11 6.99 2.99
CA LEU A 53 7.53 7.00 3.32
C LEU A 53 8.42 7.48 2.16
N GLY A 54 7.90 7.40 0.94
CA GLY A 54 8.65 7.70 -0.27
C GLY A 54 9.47 6.53 -0.82
N HIS A 55 9.28 5.31 -0.28
CA HIS A 55 9.86 4.10 -0.86
C HIS A 55 9.04 3.66 -2.08
N TYR A 56 9.74 3.22 -3.12
CA TYR A 56 9.13 2.66 -4.35
C TYR A 56 8.01 3.53 -4.94
N PRO A 57 8.22 4.84 -5.15
CA PRO A 57 7.13 5.75 -5.49
C PRO A 57 6.50 5.43 -6.84
N GLU A 58 7.28 4.98 -7.85
CA GLU A 58 6.73 4.58 -9.15
C GLU A 58 5.83 3.35 -9.01
N ALA A 59 6.25 2.35 -8.25
CA ALA A 59 5.44 1.16 -7.97
C ALA A 59 4.17 1.52 -7.19
N LEU A 60 4.27 2.41 -6.18
CA LEU A 60 3.12 2.93 -5.45
C LEU A 60 2.11 3.59 -6.38
N VAL A 61 2.57 4.44 -7.31
CA VAL A 61 1.71 5.13 -8.28
C VAL A 61 1.02 4.13 -9.22
N ILE A 62 1.78 3.20 -9.80
CA ILE A 62 1.24 2.17 -10.71
C ILE A 62 0.20 1.31 -10.00
N GLY A 63 0.53 0.82 -8.80
CA GLY A 63 -0.36 -0.02 -8.02
C GLY A 63 -1.60 0.71 -7.52
N TYR A 64 -1.48 1.99 -7.15
CA TYR A 64 -2.62 2.83 -6.82
C TYR A 64 -3.59 2.92 -8.01
N LEU A 65 -3.08 3.26 -9.21
CA LEU A 65 -3.91 3.38 -10.41
C LEU A 65 -4.59 2.05 -10.77
N ARG A 66 -3.86 0.93 -10.65
CA ARG A 66 -4.40 -0.43 -10.79
C ARG A 66 -5.54 -0.70 -9.82
N ASN A 67 -5.28 -0.55 -8.52
CA ASN A 67 -6.22 -0.91 -7.46
C ASN A 67 -7.42 0.04 -7.36
N GLN A 68 -7.33 1.25 -7.93
CA GLN A 68 -8.48 2.14 -8.12
C GLN A 68 -9.25 1.84 -9.43
N GLY A 69 -8.78 0.87 -10.23
CA GLY A 69 -9.37 0.55 -11.52
C GLY A 69 -9.30 1.72 -12.52
N ILE A 70 -8.33 2.63 -12.33
CA ILE A 70 -8.08 3.74 -13.27
C ILE A 70 -7.42 3.20 -14.52
N ILE A 71 -6.50 2.25 -14.36
CA ILE A 71 -5.87 1.47 -15.43
C ILE A 71 -6.14 -0.02 -15.21
N ASN A 72 -6.31 -0.77 -16.28
CA ASN A 72 -6.59 -2.21 -16.24
C ASN A 72 -5.42 -3.07 -16.75
N ASN A 73 -4.47 -2.45 -17.43
CA ASN A 73 -3.27 -3.08 -17.96
C ASN A 73 -2.10 -2.09 -17.86
N ILE A 74 -0.90 -2.60 -17.61
CA ILE A 74 0.33 -1.81 -17.56
C ILE A 74 0.64 -1.15 -18.92
N ASP A 75 0.26 -1.77 -20.03
CA ASP A 75 0.45 -1.24 -21.40
C ASP A 75 -0.33 0.06 -21.66
N GLN A 76 -1.28 0.42 -20.80
CA GLN A 76 -1.95 1.73 -20.88
C GLN A 76 -1.05 2.88 -20.42
N LEU A 77 0.03 2.57 -19.69
CA LEU A 77 1.00 3.56 -19.24
C LEU A 77 2.08 3.76 -20.30
N LYS A 78 2.33 5.03 -20.62
CA LYS A 78 3.46 5.43 -21.44
C LYS A 78 4.70 5.73 -20.60
N SER A 79 4.52 6.42 -19.49
CA SER A 79 5.59 6.74 -18.54
C SER A 79 5.03 7.10 -17.17
N VAL A 80 5.84 6.82 -16.14
CA VAL A 80 5.66 7.32 -14.78
C VAL A 80 6.96 8.01 -14.39
N HIS A 81 6.88 9.25 -13.96
CA HIS A 81 8.02 10.05 -13.52
C HIS A 81 7.71 10.70 -12.18
N VAL A 82 8.58 10.48 -11.20
CA VAL A 82 8.45 11.05 -9.86
C VAL A 82 9.50 12.11 -9.64
N ASP A 83 9.06 13.28 -9.17
CA ASP A 83 9.92 14.40 -8.80
C ASP A 83 9.64 14.83 -7.37
N TRP A 84 10.55 14.52 -6.48
CA TRP A 84 10.44 14.86 -5.06
C TRP A 84 10.72 16.35 -4.78
N SER A 85 11.28 17.11 -5.71
CA SER A 85 11.49 18.55 -5.54
C SER A 85 10.16 19.31 -5.48
N VAL A 86 9.13 18.77 -6.13
CA VAL A 86 7.77 19.27 -6.16
C VAL A 86 6.74 18.29 -5.56
N ASN A 87 7.22 17.17 -5.00
CA ASN A 87 6.39 16.12 -4.40
C ASN A 87 5.29 15.61 -5.36
N ALA A 88 5.63 15.38 -6.59
CA ALA A 88 4.67 15.00 -7.64
C ALA A 88 5.11 13.79 -8.44
N ALA A 89 4.13 13.01 -8.87
CA ALA A 89 4.26 11.92 -9.83
C ALA A 89 3.44 12.26 -11.09
N ALA A 90 4.12 12.38 -12.22
CA ALA A 90 3.50 12.60 -13.51
C ALA A 90 3.37 11.28 -14.26
N VAL A 91 2.14 10.86 -14.52
CA VAL A 91 1.81 9.67 -15.31
C VAL A 91 1.28 10.11 -16.66
N THR A 92 1.89 9.58 -17.72
CA THR A 92 1.42 9.73 -19.10
C THR A 92 0.84 8.42 -19.58
N THR A 93 -0.33 8.47 -20.23
CA THR A 93 -1.00 7.26 -20.74
C THR A 93 -1.07 7.26 -22.28
N HIS A 94 -1.48 6.14 -22.85
CA HIS A 94 -1.77 6.00 -24.28
C HIS A 94 -3.23 6.39 -24.62
N GLY A 95 -3.70 7.55 -24.10
CA GLY A 95 -5.04 8.07 -24.39
C GLY A 95 -6.13 7.49 -23.49
N LEU A 96 -5.92 7.50 -22.19
CA LEU A 96 -6.93 7.10 -21.21
C LEU A 96 -8.11 8.08 -21.20
N ASP A 97 -9.34 7.55 -21.25
CA ASP A 97 -10.54 8.36 -21.10
C ASP A 97 -10.75 8.79 -19.63
N LEU A 98 -10.23 9.97 -19.30
CA LEU A 98 -10.31 10.55 -17.95
C LEU A 98 -11.73 10.93 -17.50
N SER A 99 -12.72 10.99 -18.42
CA SER A 99 -14.12 11.26 -18.03
C SER A 99 -14.71 10.13 -17.20
N LYS A 100 -14.29 8.88 -17.47
CA LYS A 100 -14.66 7.71 -16.67
C LYS A 100 -13.98 7.71 -15.29
N VAL A 101 -12.82 8.32 -15.20
CA VAL A 101 -12.08 8.49 -13.93
C VAL A 101 -12.82 9.47 -13.02
N ASP A 102 -13.37 10.58 -13.57
CA ASP A 102 -14.16 11.53 -12.79
C ASP A 102 -15.38 10.90 -12.14
N ASN A 103 -16.08 10.04 -12.86
CA ASN A 103 -17.23 9.35 -12.31
C ASN A 103 -16.82 8.37 -11.19
N LYS A 104 -15.70 7.66 -11.36
CA LYS A 104 -15.14 6.77 -10.32
C LYS A 104 -14.67 7.56 -9.09
N LEU A 105 -14.07 8.73 -9.28
CA LEU A 105 -13.58 9.58 -8.18
C LEU A 105 -14.69 10.34 -7.45
N LYS A 106 -15.78 10.71 -8.13
CA LYS A 106 -16.94 11.43 -7.54
C LYS A 106 -17.73 10.55 -6.55
N HIS A 107 -17.70 9.25 -6.70
CA HIS A 107 -18.35 8.30 -5.80
C HIS A 107 -17.45 7.86 -4.63
N LYS A 108 -16.46 8.67 -4.26
CA LYS A 108 -15.64 8.40 -3.08
C LYS A 108 -16.51 8.41 -1.83
N VAL A 109 -16.78 7.25 -1.28
CA VAL A 109 -17.34 7.14 0.07
C VAL A 109 -16.24 7.54 1.03
N VAL A 110 -16.50 8.51 1.88
CA VAL A 110 -15.60 8.90 2.98
C VAL A 110 -15.50 7.70 3.92
N THR A 111 -14.37 7.02 3.92
CA THR A 111 -14.10 5.94 4.84
C THR A 111 -13.43 6.47 6.09
N SER A 112 -13.84 5.99 7.26
CA SER A 112 -13.26 6.32 8.55
C SER A 112 -11.83 5.76 8.66
N GLY A 113 -10.87 6.63 8.88
CA GLY A 113 -9.45 6.29 9.03
C GLY A 113 -8.69 6.42 7.70
N CYS A 114 -7.39 6.27 7.69
CA CYS A 114 -6.44 6.51 6.60
C CYS A 114 -6.74 5.83 5.24
N GLY A 115 -7.98 5.46 4.96
CA GLY A 115 -8.48 4.86 3.72
C GLY A 115 -8.88 5.93 2.72
N GLN A 116 -8.31 5.90 1.54
CA GLN A 116 -8.75 6.70 0.40
C GLN A 116 -9.97 6.01 -0.19
N GLY A 117 -11.18 6.56 0.07
CA GLY A 117 -12.45 5.96 -0.34
C GLY A 117 -12.40 5.32 -1.72
N THR A 118 -12.48 4.00 -1.74
CA THR A 118 -12.66 3.22 -2.95
C THR A 118 -14.14 3.29 -3.35
N THR A 119 -14.45 3.30 -4.63
CA THR A 119 -15.81 3.14 -5.14
C THR A 119 -16.32 1.73 -4.84
N PHE A 120 -16.85 1.57 -3.64
CA PHE A 120 -17.13 0.28 -3.02
C PHE A 120 -18.10 -0.58 -3.86
N SER A 121 -19.16 0.03 -4.41
CA SER A 121 -20.19 -0.71 -5.14
C SER A 121 -19.72 -1.24 -6.50
N GLY A 122 -19.00 -0.45 -7.28
CA GLY A 122 -18.55 -0.88 -8.62
C GLY A 122 -17.49 -1.97 -8.59
N VAL A 123 -16.55 -1.88 -7.63
CA VAL A 123 -15.48 -2.89 -7.51
C VAL A 123 -16.00 -4.20 -6.92
N MET A 124 -17.00 -4.13 -6.02
CA MET A 124 -17.65 -5.34 -5.49
C MET A 124 -18.42 -6.11 -6.56
N ASP A 125 -19.03 -5.41 -7.52
CA ASP A 125 -19.73 -6.07 -8.61
C ASP A 125 -18.74 -6.78 -9.55
N ASP A 126 -17.59 -6.16 -9.84
CA ASP A 126 -16.51 -6.79 -10.63
C ASP A 126 -15.89 -8.01 -9.93
N LEU A 127 -15.91 -8.05 -8.59
CA LEU A 127 -15.36 -9.17 -7.80
C LEU A 127 -16.35 -10.34 -7.64
N LYS A 128 -17.67 -10.11 -7.70
CA LYS A 128 -18.69 -11.18 -7.57
C LYS A 128 -18.56 -12.27 -8.61
N ASP A 129 -18.10 -11.91 -9.82
CA ASP A 129 -17.94 -12.85 -10.93
C ASP A 129 -16.54 -13.51 -10.94
N LYS A 130 -15.62 -13.06 -10.07
CA LYS A 130 -14.25 -13.53 -10.03
C LYS A 130 -14.09 -14.66 -9.01
N LYS A 131 -14.23 -15.91 -9.47
CA LYS A 131 -13.91 -17.09 -8.64
C LYS A 131 -12.40 -17.22 -8.50
N MET A 132 -11.88 -16.97 -7.31
CA MET A 132 -10.47 -17.22 -7.00
C MET A 132 -10.24 -18.69 -6.64
N MET A 133 -9.12 -19.26 -7.12
CA MET A 133 -8.75 -20.60 -6.76
C MET A 133 -8.36 -20.65 -5.27
N ARG A 134 -9.06 -21.49 -4.50
CA ARG A 134 -8.77 -21.65 -3.06
C ARG A 134 -7.43 -22.34 -2.88
N LYS A 135 -6.61 -21.77 -2.01
CA LYS A 135 -5.34 -22.35 -1.58
C LYS A 135 -5.44 -22.84 -0.13
N THR A 136 -5.13 -24.11 0.09
CA THR A 136 -4.98 -24.67 1.44
C THR A 136 -3.55 -24.42 1.91
N ILE A 137 -3.40 -23.80 3.08
CA ILE A 137 -2.11 -23.50 3.70
C ILE A 137 -1.94 -24.31 4.97
N LYS A 138 -0.75 -24.92 5.13
CA LYS A 138 -0.39 -25.61 6.38
C LYS A 138 -0.06 -24.60 7.48
N GLN A 139 -0.43 -24.89 8.70
CA GLN A 139 -0.11 -24.04 9.85
C GLN A 139 1.41 -23.83 10.00
N SER A 140 2.21 -24.85 9.69
CA SER A 140 3.69 -24.76 9.69
C SER A 140 4.21 -23.72 8.70
N THR A 141 3.59 -23.60 7.51
CA THR A 141 3.90 -22.55 6.52
C THR A 141 3.63 -21.16 7.09
N ILE A 142 2.50 -20.98 7.77
CA ILE A 142 2.17 -19.70 8.41
C ILE A 142 3.24 -19.31 9.44
N TYR A 143 3.61 -20.21 10.33
CA TYR A 143 4.65 -19.92 11.33
C TYR A 143 6.02 -19.66 10.72
N HIS A 144 6.38 -20.39 9.66
CA HIS A 144 7.62 -20.15 8.92
C HIS A 144 7.65 -18.74 8.32
N LEU A 145 6.61 -18.36 7.59
CA LEU A 145 6.51 -17.01 6.99
C LEU A 145 6.51 -15.90 8.05
N LEU A 146 5.78 -16.08 9.15
CA LEU A 146 5.76 -15.08 10.23
C LEU A 146 7.14 -14.86 10.84
N LYS A 147 7.97 -15.91 10.94
CA LYS A 147 9.37 -15.80 11.40
C LYS A 147 10.20 -14.97 10.42
N LEU A 148 10.13 -15.28 9.12
CA LEU A 148 10.83 -14.51 8.09
C LEU A 148 10.40 -13.03 8.07
N LEU A 149 9.09 -12.79 8.18
CA LEU A 149 8.51 -11.45 8.17
C LEU A 149 8.87 -10.62 9.41
N HIS A 150 9.08 -11.29 10.55
CA HIS A 150 9.53 -10.61 11.77
C HIS A 150 10.84 -9.85 11.54
N ASP A 151 11.79 -10.48 10.85
CA ASP A 151 13.10 -9.88 10.59
C ASP A 151 13.06 -8.77 9.54
N LYS A 152 12.08 -8.80 8.63
CA LYS A 152 11.90 -7.79 7.58
C LYS A 152 11.25 -6.49 8.08
N ASN A 153 10.39 -6.54 9.10
CA ASN A 153 9.68 -5.36 9.65
C ASN A 153 10.63 -4.45 10.46
N GLU A 154 11.64 -3.87 9.84
CA GLU A 154 12.68 -3.09 10.52
C GLU A 154 12.20 -1.73 10.98
N ILE A 155 11.53 -0.97 10.10
CA ILE A 155 11.03 0.37 10.40
C ILE A 155 9.89 0.27 11.41
N TYR A 156 9.00 -0.71 11.23
CA TYR A 156 7.93 -0.99 12.19
C TYR A 156 8.46 -1.28 13.60
N ARG A 157 9.51 -2.10 13.73
CA ARG A 157 10.11 -2.42 15.04
C ARG A 157 10.79 -1.22 15.68
N LYS A 158 11.35 -0.30 14.87
CA LYS A 158 12.05 0.88 15.37
C LYS A 158 11.09 1.99 15.79
N SER A 159 10.06 2.26 15.00
CA SER A 159 9.19 3.43 15.17
C SER A 159 7.75 3.10 15.59
N GLY A 160 7.25 1.91 15.27
CA GLY A 160 5.85 1.54 15.45
C GLY A 160 4.86 2.32 14.58
N ALA A 161 5.35 3.20 13.70
CA ALA A 161 4.54 4.18 12.97
C ALA A 161 4.33 3.84 11.49
N VAL A 162 4.62 2.60 11.08
CA VAL A 162 4.44 2.12 9.71
C VAL A 162 3.69 0.79 9.68
N HIS A 163 3.29 0.39 8.50
CA HIS A 163 2.72 -0.92 8.21
C HIS A 163 3.60 -1.67 7.23
N GLY A 164 3.94 -2.93 7.55
CA GLY A 164 4.58 -3.85 6.63
C GLY A 164 3.56 -4.68 5.87
N CYS A 165 3.72 -4.78 4.56
CA CYS A 165 3.01 -5.71 3.69
C CYS A 165 4.01 -6.59 2.94
N ALA A 166 3.62 -7.82 2.61
CA ALA A 166 4.45 -8.74 1.86
C ALA A 166 3.65 -9.60 0.88
N LEU A 167 4.28 -9.89 -0.25
CA LEU A 167 3.89 -10.97 -1.15
C LEU A 167 4.78 -12.17 -0.86
N CYS A 168 4.17 -13.33 -0.63
CA CYS A 168 4.89 -14.56 -0.28
C CYS A 168 4.45 -15.74 -1.15
N ASP A 169 5.32 -16.71 -1.30
CA ASP A 169 4.94 -18.09 -1.60
C ASP A 169 4.97 -18.93 -0.30
N ASP A 170 4.87 -20.25 -0.40
CA ASP A 170 4.85 -21.12 0.78
C ASP A 170 6.18 -21.14 1.57
N ASN A 171 7.28 -20.70 0.97
CA ASN A 171 8.62 -20.89 1.52
C ASN A 171 9.38 -19.59 1.77
N LYS A 172 9.04 -18.52 1.04
CA LYS A 172 9.82 -17.28 1.07
C LYS A 172 8.97 -16.03 0.85
N ILE A 173 9.54 -14.90 1.23
CA ILE A 173 9.04 -13.57 0.91
C ILE A 173 9.53 -13.25 -0.50
N LEU A 174 8.60 -12.90 -1.40
CA LEU A 174 8.87 -12.51 -2.78
C LEU A 174 9.06 -11.00 -2.89
N ASP A 175 8.23 -10.24 -2.16
CA ASP A 175 8.30 -8.79 -2.08
C ASP A 175 7.89 -8.33 -0.68
N PHE A 176 8.44 -7.18 -0.24
CA PHE A 176 8.15 -6.62 1.07
C PHE A 176 8.26 -5.09 1.03
N VAL A 177 7.21 -4.43 1.51
CA VAL A 177 7.12 -2.97 1.56
C VAL A 177 6.65 -2.52 2.94
N GLU A 178 7.36 -1.55 3.54
CA GLU A 178 6.89 -0.78 4.69
C GLU A 178 6.47 0.62 4.24
N ASP A 179 5.32 1.09 4.72
CA ASP A 179 4.84 2.46 4.49
C ASP A 179 4.02 2.95 5.69
N VAL A 180 3.89 4.27 5.85
CA VAL A 180 3.05 4.89 6.90
C VAL A 180 1.59 4.50 6.73
N GLY A 181 1.15 4.27 5.49
CA GLY A 181 -0.18 3.78 5.13
C GLY A 181 -0.19 2.32 4.67
N ARG A 182 -0.96 1.44 5.34
CA ARG A 182 -1.12 0.05 4.86
C ARG A 182 -1.64 -0.03 3.43
N HIS A 183 -2.45 0.94 3.01
CA HIS A 183 -2.98 1.02 1.64
C HIS A 183 -1.88 1.37 0.62
N ASN A 184 -0.93 2.22 0.99
CA ASN A 184 0.23 2.49 0.14
C ASN A 184 1.13 1.26 0.00
N ALA A 185 1.37 0.55 1.10
CA ALA A 185 2.20 -0.66 1.08
C ALA A 185 1.60 -1.75 0.17
N VAL A 186 0.27 -1.98 0.21
CA VAL A 186 -0.37 -2.93 -0.72
C VAL A 186 -0.35 -2.43 -2.16
N ASP A 187 -0.52 -1.12 -2.38
CA ASP A 187 -0.45 -0.54 -3.72
C ASP A 187 0.96 -0.67 -4.30
N ALA A 188 2.01 -0.39 -3.53
CA ALA A 188 3.38 -0.56 -3.99
C ALA A 188 3.68 -2.02 -4.41
N ILE A 189 3.24 -3.02 -3.61
CA ILE A 189 3.36 -4.44 -3.99
C ILE A 189 2.57 -4.74 -5.27
N ALA A 190 1.35 -4.20 -5.43
CA ALA A 190 0.57 -4.38 -6.65
C ALA A 190 1.26 -3.79 -7.88
N GLY A 191 1.95 -2.67 -7.70
CA GLY A 191 2.79 -2.05 -8.75
C GLY A 191 3.99 -2.91 -9.12
N HIS A 192 4.74 -3.41 -8.12
CA HIS A 192 5.86 -4.33 -8.35
C HIS A 192 5.40 -5.59 -9.10
N MET A 193 4.26 -6.18 -8.70
CA MET A 193 3.71 -7.36 -9.39
C MET A 193 3.50 -7.11 -10.89
N TRP A 194 3.04 -5.92 -11.27
CA TRP A 194 2.88 -5.58 -12.69
C TRP A 194 4.21 -5.32 -13.39
N LEU A 195 5.12 -4.58 -12.74
CA LEU A 195 6.45 -4.30 -13.29
C LEU A 195 7.26 -5.57 -13.54
N ASP A 196 7.13 -6.55 -12.62
CA ASP A 196 7.90 -7.81 -12.66
C ASP A 196 7.12 -8.96 -13.30
N ASN A 197 5.92 -8.70 -13.88
CA ASN A 197 5.02 -9.72 -14.46
C ASN A 197 4.73 -10.87 -13.48
N MET A 198 4.52 -10.55 -12.20
CA MET A 198 4.21 -11.54 -11.18
C MET A 198 2.70 -11.80 -11.09
N GLU A 199 2.31 -13.07 -11.21
CA GLU A 199 0.93 -13.53 -11.01
C GLU A 199 0.61 -13.71 -9.53
N GLY A 200 -0.63 -13.37 -9.14
CA GLY A 200 -1.08 -13.48 -7.75
C GLY A 200 -1.59 -14.87 -7.37
N GLU A 201 -1.93 -15.70 -8.37
CA GLU A 201 -2.46 -17.04 -8.13
C GLU A 201 -1.48 -17.90 -7.32
N GLY A 202 -2.01 -18.57 -6.30
CA GLY A 202 -1.20 -19.40 -5.42
C GLY A 202 -0.28 -18.63 -4.46
N LYS A 203 -0.31 -17.29 -4.45
CA LYS A 203 0.46 -16.47 -3.51
C LYS A 203 -0.30 -16.22 -2.21
N ILE A 204 0.45 -15.72 -1.23
CA ILE A 204 -0.03 -15.34 0.09
C ILE A 204 0.30 -13.86 0.26
N PHE A 205 -0.69 -13.06 0.63
CA PHE A 205 -0.49 -11.67 1.01
C PHE A 205 -0.47 -11.53 2.53
N TYR A 206 0.53 -10.84 3.06
CA TYR A 206 0.67 -10.55 4.48
C TYR A 206 0.57 -9.06 4.75
N THR A 207 -0.02 -8.69 5.90
CA THR A 207 0.00 -7.31 6.40
C THR A 207 0.08 -7.25 7.93
N THR A 208 0.77 -6.24 8.46
CA THR A 208 0.70 -5.90 9.89
C THR A 208 -0.59 -5.16 10.24
N GLY A 209 -1.28 -4.60 9.24
CA GLY A 209 -2.50 -3.82 9.40
C GLY A 209 -3.76 -4.67 9.49
N ARG A 210 -4.88 -4.02 9.88
CA ARG A 210 -6.21 -4.65 9.90
C ARG A 210 -6.68 -5.01 8.49
N LEU A 211 -7.44 -6.10 8.38
CA LEU A 211 -8.17 -6.46 7.16
C LEU A 211 -9.50 -5.71 7.12
N THR A 212 -9.51 -4.59 6.43
CA THR A 212 -10.74 -3.86 6.09
C THR A 212 -11.24 -4.33 4.72
N SER A 213 -12.48 -4.02 4.37
CA SER A 213 -13.02 -4.31 3.05
C SER A 213 -12.12 -3.83 1.91
N GLU A 214 -11.58 -2.63 2.02
CA GLU A 214 -10.67 -2.06 1.02
C GLU A 214 -9.39 -2.89 0.85
N MET A 215 -8.79 -3.36 1.95
CA MET A 215 -7.61 -4.25 1.89
C MET A 215 -7.95 -5.58 1.22
N VAL A 216 -9.10 -6.18 1.55
CA VAL A 216 -9.57 -7.43 0.94
C VAL A 216 -9.78 -7.25 -0.57
N ILE A 217 -10.46 -6.17 -0.96
CA ILE A 217 -10.74 -5.85 -2.36
C ILE A 217 -9.44 -5.68 -3.16
N LYS A 218 -8.49 -4.89 -2.67
CA LYS A 218 -7.20 -4.68 -3.33
C LYS A 218 -6.44 -6.00 -3.56
N VAL A 219 -6.39 -6.85 -2.55
CA VAL A 219 -5.70 -8.15 -2.64
C VAL A 219 -6.43 -9.11 -3.58
N ALA A 220 -7.77 -9.08 -3.59
CA ALA A 220 -8.57 -9.86 -4.55
C ALA A 220 -8.34 -9.38 -6.01
N GLN A 221 -8.19 -8.07 -6.23
CA GLN A 221 -7.83 -7.51 -7.55
C GLN A 221 -6.44 -7.98 -8.02
N MET A 222 -5.52 -8.22 -7.09
CA MET A 222 -4.20 -8.81 -7.37
C MET A 222 -4.27 -10.32 -7.68
N ASN A 223 -5.46 -10.93 -7.67
CA ASN A 223 -5.71 -12.37 -7.84
C ASN A 223 -5.05 -13.24 -6.76
N ILE A 224 -5.01 -12.75 -5.50
CA ILE A 224 -4.43 -13.46 -4.35
C ILE A 224 -5.57 -13.92 -3.44
N SER A 225 -5.71 -15.23 -3.27
CA SER A 225 -6.80 -15.86 -2.50
C SER A 225 -6.51 -16.01 -1.00
N THR A 226 -5.30 -15.71 -0.56
CA THR A 226 -4.89 -15.94 0.83
C THR A 226 -4.33 -14.67 1.45
N LEU A 227 -4.97 -14.22 2.56
CA LEU A 227 -4.52 -13.10 3.37
C LEU A 227 -4.10 -13.55 4.76
N LEU A 228 -2.93 -13.08 5.19
CA LEU A 228 -2.46 -13.20 6.57
C LEU A 228 -2.39 -11.79 7.19
N SER A 229 -2.95 -11.62 8.39
CA SER A 229 -2.86 -10.37 9.14
C SER A 229 -2.39 -10.61 10.56
N ARG A 230 -1.57 -9.70 11.08
CA ARG A 230 -1.22 -9.66 12.52
C ARG A 230 -2.24 -8.90 13.36
N SER A 231 -3.15 -8.20 12.71
CA SER A 231 -4.25 -7.45 13.35
C SER A 231 -5.58 -8.17 13.11
N GLY A 232 -6.65 -7.57 13.59
CA GLY A 232 -7.99 -8.12 13.39
C GLY A 232 -8.56 -7.85 12.00
N ILE A 233 -9.72 -8.43 11.75
CA ILE A 233 -10.57 -8.18 10.59
C ILE A 233 -11.81 -7.39 11.00
N THR A 234 -12.27 -6.48 10.15
CA THR A 234 -13.55 -5.79 10.35
C THR A 234 -14.71 -6.65 9.82
N GLU A 235 -15.93 -6.43 10.34
CA GLU A 235 -17.12 -7.12 9.85
C GLU A 235 -17.29 -6.98 8.33
N MET A 236 -17.12 -5.76 7.81
CA MET A 236 -17.22 -5.51 6.38
C MET A 236 -16.09 -6.20 5.60
N GLY A 237 -14.87 -6.27 6.15
CA GLY A 237 -13.76 -7.05 5.58
C GLY A 237 -14.08 -8.54 5.51
N LEU A 238 -14.69 -9.10 6.57
CA LEU A 238 -15.12 -10.49 6.59
C LEU A 238 -16.20 -10.76 5.52
N ASN A 239 -17.20 -9.89 5.43
CA ASN A 239 -18.25 -10.00 4.41
C ASN A 239 -17.64 -9.98 3.00
N CYS A 240 -16.67 -9.08 2.71
CA CYS A 240 -15.97 -9.08 1.43
C CYS A 240 -15.25 -10.40 1.14
N LEU A 241 -14.57 -10.99 2.13
CA LEU A 241 -13.93 -12.31 1.98
C LEU A 241 -14.94 -13.40 1.63
N LEU A 242 -16.11 -13.41 2.27
CA LEU A 242 -17.15 -14.41 2.01
C LEU A 242 -17.77 -14.27 0.61
N TYR A 243 -17.83 -13.04 0.07
CA TYR A 243 -18.33 -12.80 -1.29
C TYR A 243 -17.31 -13.17 -2.39
N THR A 244 -16.02 -13.17 -2.07
CA THR A 244 -14.93 -13.49 -3.02
C THR A 244 -14.43 -14.94 -2.93
N SER A 245 -15.03 -15.76 -2.05
CA SER A 245 -14.58 -17.13 -1.74
C SER A 245 -15.33 -18.21 -2.49
#